data_a0125f5bdb4d7779dcf3400aba8df9db
#
_entry.id   a0125f5bdb4d7779dcf3400aba8df9db
#
_cell.length_a   1.000
_cell.length_b   1.000
_cell.length_c   1.000
_cell.angle_alpha   90.00
_cell.angle_beta   90.00
_cell.angle_gamma   90.00
#
_symmetry.space_group_name_H-M   'P 1'
#
loop_
_entity.id
_entity.type
_entity.pdbx_description
1 polymer ?
#
loop_
_entity_poly.entity_id
_entity_poly.type
_entity_poly.pdbx_seq_one_letter_code
_entity_poly.pdbx_strand_id
1 'polypeptide(L)'
;MSSILSQLKLSPNSELEGLVRVSIKSSGNIPHAEKRIILDTLKISSNIDFVFFRRFIKDDVRTSQAVAYIIDNSSGKLTTESLARLHHTLWLNGTVPLLYVENENSVDILSCAAEAVSKKATDWKYQPLDTILSTALDINVQIEQIKRFSASRLADGTFWEDERNKNYINFKKSAHNVLLEKIKRADREIEGESNPIARRLLLLTLLIKYLEDRSVFNTEKNFFSRYVKDATSFYEVLKNGTIEDIETLLKHLENKFNGNIFILTEKKDERLTKKMIQKIVNIVKADTDANNQLYFWDIYNFEHIPVEVISHIYQYFTAKEQGAVFTPILLVNLMLDQVMPLE
;
A
#
# COMPACT_ATOMS: atom_id res chain seq x y z
N MET A 1 36.48 8.72 1.78
CA MET A 1 35.38 9.57 2.28
C MET A 1 34.38 8.66 2.93
N SER A 2 33.79 9.04 4.08
CA SER A 2 32.68 8.27 4.64
C SER A 2 31.47 8.36 3.70
N SER A 3 30.71 7.28 3.53
CA SER A 3 29.50 7.31 2.70
C SER A 3 28.49 8.33 3.27
N ILE A 4 27.61 8.83 2.43
CA ILE A 4 26.56 9.76 2.87
C ILE A 4 25.66 9.07 3.90
N LEU A 5 25.34 7.78 3.71
CA LEU A 5 24.58 7.01 4.71
C LEU A 5 25.27 6.96 6.07
N SER A 6 26.63 6.91 6.10
CA SER A 6 27.38 6.98 7.36
C SER A 6 27.23 8.37 8.02
N GLN A 7 27.25 9.45 7.25
CA GLN A 7 27.03 10.80 7.75
C GLN A 7 25.58 11.00 8.25
N LEU A 8 24.61 10.37 7.59
CA LEU A 8 23.22 10.32 8.01
C LEU A 8 22.98 9.40 9.22
N LYS A 9 24.01 8.66 9.67
CA LYS A 9 23.92 7.60 10.69
C LYS A 9 22.95 6.47 10.33
N LEU A 10 22.79 6.18 9.05
CA LEU A 10 21.96 5.11 8.50
C LEU A 10 22.82 3.96 7.91
N SER A 11 24.05 3.82 8.34
CA SER A 11 24.95 2.72 7.93
C SER A 11 25.08 1.69 9.05
N PRO A 12 25.45 0.42 8.72
CA PRO A 12 25.64 -0.65 9.71
C PRO A 12 26.66 -0.34 10.82
N ASN A 13 27.58 0.57 10.55
CA ASN A 13 28.62 0.97 11.50
C ASN A 13 28.22 2.17 12.37
N SER A 14 26.96 2.58 12.29
CA SER A 14 26.45 3.69 13.10
C SER A 14 26.29 3.26 14.56
N GLU A 15 26.66 4.16 15.48
CA GLU A 15 26.43 3.97 16.92
C GLU A 15 24.93 4.08 17.29
N LEU A 16 24.09 4.61 16.40
CA LEU A 16 22.66 4.78 16.64
C LEU A 16 21.93 3.46 16.48
N GLU A 17 21.27 3.04 17.54
CA GLU A 17 20.40 1.85 17.51
C GLU A 17 19.15 2.07 16.63
N GLY A 18 18.63 1.00 16.06
CA GLY A 18 17.38 1.02 15.29
C GLY A 18 17.54 0.58 13.84
N LEU A 19 18.75 0.52 13.30
CA LEU A 19 18.97 0.00 11.96
C LEU A 19 19.02 -1.54 11.98
N VAL A 20 18.07 -2.18 11.28
CA VAL A 20 17.94 -3.64 11.24
C VAL A 20 18.07 -4.12 9.79
N ARG A 21 18.94 -5.09 9.55
CA ARG A 21 19.10 -5.71 8.23
C ARG A 21 17.88 -6.55 7.87
N VAL A 22 17.41 -6.41 6.63
CA VAL A 22 16.30 -7.21 6.09
C VAL A 22 16.82 -8.59 5.68
N SER A 23 16.73 -9.55 6.61
CA SER A 23 17.20 -10.91 6.37
C SER A 23 16.48 -11.89 7.29
N ILE A 24 16.22 -13.11 6.80
CA ILE A 24 15.61 -14.20 7.60
C ILE A 24 16.53 -14.58 8.78
N LYS A 25 17.86 -14.48 8.61
CA LYS A 25 18.85 -14.83 9.64
C LYS A 25 18.96 -13.80 10.77
N SER A 26 18.51 -12.57 10.56
CA SER A 26 18.61 -11.49 11.55
C SER A 26 17.54 -11.60 12.68
N SER A 27 16.70 -12.59 12.64
CA SER A 27 15.48 -12.66 13.48
C SER A 27 15.71 -13.12 14.92
N GLY A 28 16.93 -13.42 15.34
CA GLY A 28 17.18 -14.06 16.66
C GLY A 28 17.02 -13.15 17.89
N ASN A 29 17.31 -11.84 17.77
CA ASN A 29 17.39 -10.91 18.93
C ASN A 29 16.67 -9.56 18.72
N ILE A 30 15.72 -9.48 17.79
CA ILE A 30 14.97 -8.24 17.56
C ILE A 30 13.55 -8.35 18.15
N PRO A 31 12.96 -7.23 18.62
CA PRO A 31 11.59 -7.21 19.11
C PRO A 31 10.57 -7.79 18.12
N HIS A 32 9.53 -8.47 18.61
CA HIS A 32 8.52 -9.12 17.76
C HIS A 32 7.88 -8.15 16.74
N ALA A 33 7.59 -6.91 17.14
CA ALA A 33 7.04 -5.90 16.24
C ALA A 33 7.98 -5.59 15.07
N GLU A 34 9.30 -5.50 15.33
CA GLU A 34 10.31 -5.28 14.30
C GLU A 34 10.46 -6.51 13.40
N LYS A 35 10.48 -7.73 13.98
CA LYS A 35 10.54 -9.00 13.24
C LYS A 35 9.40 -9.10 12.22
N ARG A 36 8.16 -8.77 12.62
CA ARG A 36 7.00 -8.77 11.72
C ARG A 36 7.23 -7.86 10.52
N ILE A 37 7.65 -6.62 10.75
CA ILE A 37 7.90 -5.64 9.70
C ILE A 37 9.03 -6.13 8.76
N ILE A 38 10.09 -6.72 9.28
CA ILE A 38 11.17 -7.31 8.47
C ILE A 38 10.64 -8.44 7.59
N LEU A 39 9.83 -9.35 8.13
CA LEU A 39 9.25 -10.45 7.36
C LEU A 39 8.30 -9.94 6.26
N ASP A 40 7.50 -8.91 6.55
CA ASP A 40 6.61 -8.29 5.56
C ASP A 40 7.42 -7.52 4.51
N THR A 41 8.50 -6.85 4.90
CA THR A 41 9.43 -6.20 3.97
C THR A 41 10.06 -7.20 2.99
N LEU A 42 10.45 -8.39 3.45
CA LEU A 42 10.98 -9.45 2.58
C LEU A 42 9.98 -9.94 1.54
N LYS A 43 8.69 -9.97 1.89
CA LYS A 43 7.61 -10.30 0.94
C LYS A 43 7.42 -9.21 -0.12
N ILE A 44 7.64 -7.94 0.25
CA ILE A 44 7.52 -6.80 -0.67
C ILE A 44 8.68 -6.79 -1.66
N SER A 45 9.92 -6.85 -1.16
CA SER A 45 11.11 -6.82 -2.01
C SER A 45 12.36 -7.30 -1.28
N SER A 46 13.12 -8.17 -1.94
CA SER A 46 14.48 -8.56 -1.51
C SER A 46 15.55 -7.50 -1.76
N ASN A 47 15.19 -6.38 -2.40
CA ASN A 47 16.14 -5.29 -2.70
C ASN A 47 16.23 -4.24 -1.58
N ILE A 48 15.44 -4.37 -0.53
CA ILE A 48 15.54 -3.50 0.64
C ILE A 48 16.56 -4.12 1.57
N ASP A 49 17.65 -3.40 1.87
CA ASP A 49 18.75 -3.91 2.66
C ASP A 49 18.53 -3.74 4.16
N PHE A 50 17.95 -2.59 4.57
CA PHE A 50 17.72 -2.29 5.98
C PHE A 50 16.38 -1.58 6.18
N VAL A 51 15.86 -1.70 7.41
CA VAL A 51 14.77 -0.88 7.95
C VAL A 51 15.30 -0.14 9.16
N PHE A 52 15.05 1.16 9.23
CA PHE A 52 15.36 1.97 10.41
C PHE A 52 14.11 2.12 11.28
N PHE A 53 14.25 1.73 12.54
CA PHE A 53 13.19 1.78 13.55
C PHE A 53 13.44 2.90 14.55
N ARG A 54 12.40 3.71 14.79
CA ARG A 54 12.33 4.58 15.95
C ARG A 54 11.96 3.71 17.15
N ARG A 55 12.88 3.56 18.09
CA ARG A 55 12.68 2.86 19.35
C ARG A 55 12.37 3.85 20.45
N PHE A 56 11.45 3.48 21.34
CA PHE A 56 11.09 4.28 22.50
C PHE A 56 11.82 3.74 23.73
N ILE A 57 11.98 4.60 24.77
CA ILE A 57 12.63 4.22 26.03
C ILE A 57 11.88 3.04 26.66
N LYS A 58 12.59 2.14 27.35
CA LYS A 58 12.05 0.89 27.88
C LYS A 58 10.77 1.01 28.73
N ASP A 59 10.56 2.15 29.36
CA ASP A 59 9.37 2.42 30.18
C ASP A 59 8.18 2.97 29.39
N ASP A 60 8.38 3.20 28.07
CA ASP A 60 7.31 3.63 27.19
C ASP A 60 6.61 2.41 26.62
N VAL A 61 5.31 2.32 26.81
CA VAL A 61 4.46 1.22 26.26
C VAL A 61 4.33 1.24 24.73
N ARG A 62 4.89 2.26 24.07
CA ARG A 62 4.86 2.35 22.61
C ARG A 62 5.79 1.30 21.98
N THR A 63 5.29 0.64 20.95
CA THR A 63 6.08 -0.29 20.14
C THR A 63 7.02 0.46 19.20
N SER A 64 8.13 -0.18 18.81
CA SER A 64 9.04 0.34 17.77
C SER A 64 8.28 0.68 16.49
N GLN A 65 8.63 1.81 15.87
CA GLN A 65 8.03 2.27 14.62
C GLN A 65 9.05 2.23 13.49
N ALA A 66 8.75 1.52 12.41
CA ALA A 66 9.55 1.57 11.20
C ALA A 66 9.35 2.95 10.53
N VAL A 67 10.43 3.68 10.27
CA VAL A 67 10.39 5.05 9.78
C VAL A 67 11.11 5.25 8.45
N ALA A 68 12.04 4.37 8.11
CA ALA A 68 12.73 4.44 6.82
C ALA A 68 13.15 3.06 6.31
N TYR A 69 13.02 2.86 5.00
CA TYR A 69 13.70 1.81 4.24
C TYR A 69 15.03 2.35 3.71
N ILE A 70 16.03 1.47 3.63
CA ILE A 70 17.34 1.80 3.07
C ILE A 70 17.71 0.77 2.01
N ILE A 71 18.13 1.25 0.84
CA ILE A 71 18.60 0.46 -0.29
C ILE A 71 20.04 0.89 -0.62
N ASP A 72 20.94 -0.06 -0.64
CA ASP A 72 22.28 0.12 -1.20
C ASP A 72 22.25 -0.19 -2.70
N ASN A 73 22.19 0.87 -3.51
CA ASN A 73 22.28 0.83 -4.97
C ASN A 73 23.58 1.45 -5.47
N SER A 74 24.62 1.52 -4.63
CA SER A 74 25.93 2.10 -4.99
C SER A 74 26.59 1.43 -6.19
N SER A 75 26.29 0.14 -6.41
CA SER A 75 26.73 -0.62 -7.58
C SER A 75 25.86 -0.44 -8.84
N GLY A 76 24.80 0.36 -8.80
CA GLY A 76 23.85 0.53 -9.91
C GLY A 76 23.04 -0.72 -10.24
N LYS A 77 22.82 -1.62 -9.27
CA LYS A 77 22.07 -2.88 -9.44
C LYS A 77 20.62 -2.65 -9.88
N LEU A 78 20.01 -1.59 -9.37
CA LEU A 78 18.64 -1.23 -9.69
C LEU A 78 18.61 -0.05 -10.65
N THR A 79 17.85 -0.20 -11.74
CA THR A 79 17.60 0.89 -12.68
C THR A 79 16.61 1.91 -12.07
N THR A 80 16.59 3.12 -12.61
CA THR A 80 15.63 4.18 -12.22
C THR A 80 14.19 3.70 -12.32
N GLU A 81 13.86 2.94 -13.36
CA GLU A 81 12.51 2.36 -13.51
C GLU A 81 12.21 1.33 -12.42
N SER A 82 13.18 0.45 -12.11
CA SER A 82 13.03 -0.55 -11.03
C SER A 82 12.83 0.12 -9.67
N LEU A 83 13.56 1.21 -9.40
CA LEU A 83 13.41 2.01 -8.19
C LEU A 83 12.05 2.72 -8.14
N ALA A 84 11.58 3.26 -9.26
CA ALA A 84 10.26 3.89 -9.33
C ALA A 84 9.12 2.88 -9.09
N ARG A 85 9.22 1.67 -9.64
CA ARG A 85 8.27 0.58 -9.40
C ARG A 85 8.28 0.14 -7.93
N LEU A 86 9.47 -0.01 -7.35
CA LEU A 86 9.60 -0.35 -5.94
C LEU A 86 9.02 0.74 -5.04
N HIS A 87 9.34 2.01 -5.31
CA HIS A 87 8.76 3.14 -4.58
C HIS A 87 7.22 3.13 -4.65
N HIS A 88 6.64 2.84 -5.82
CA HIS A 88 5.20 2.69 -5.96
C HIS A 88 4.64 1.54 -5.10
N THR A 89 5.31 0.39 -5.09
CA THR A 89 4.92 -0.75 -4.23
C THR A 89 4.96 -0.38 -2.74
N LEU A 90 5.99 0.35 -2.32
CA LEU A 90 6.11 0.84 -0.94
C LEU A 90 5.03 1.87 -0.58
N TRP A 91 4.66 2.74 -1.53
CA TRP A 91 3.54 3.64 -1.36
C TRP A 91 2.21 2.91 -1.20
N LEU A 92 1.96 1.85 -1.99
CA LEU A 92 0.77 1.00 -1.85
C LEU A 92 0.71 0.32 -0.48
N ASN A 93 1.84 -0.17 0.01
CA ASN A 93 1.94 -0.79 1.32
C ASN A 93 1.71 0.21 2.46
N GLY A 94 2.28 1.41 2.35
CA GLY A 94 2.06 2.54 3.26
C GLY A 94 2.53 2.33 4.71
N THR A 95 3.34 1.29 4.98
CA THR A 95 3.79 0.94 6.33
C THR A 95 4.92 1.85 6.81
N VAL A 96 5.88 2.18 5.92
CA VAL A 96 7.07 2.97 6.23
C VAL A 96 7.09 4.24 5.38
N PRO A 97 7.22 5.42 5.99
CA PRO A 97 7.02 6.69 5.29
C PRO A 97 8.17 7.16 4.41
N LEU A 98 9.38 6.67 4.62
CA LEU A 98 10.58 7.14 3.90
C LEU A 98 11.34 5.99 3.25
N LEU A 99 11.99 6.31 2.11
CA LEU A 99 12.93 5.44 1.42
C LEU A 99 14.20 6.22 1.13
N TYR A 100 15.35 5.67 1.56
CA TYR A 100 16.69 6.16 1.23
C TYR A 100 17.34 5.21 0.23
N VAL A 101 17.82 5.75 -0.88
CA VAL A 101 18.53 4.99 -1.92
C VAL A 101 19.93 5.54 -2.04
N GLU A 102 20.92 4.76 -1.63
CA GLU A 102 22.34 5.09 -1.82
C GLU A 102 22.76 4.72 -3.25
N ASN A 103 23.05 5.71 -4.05
CA ASN A 103 23.66 5.56 -5.37
C ASN A 103 25.17 5.78 -5.27
N GLU A 104 25.91 5.61 -6.37
CA GLU A 104 27.38 5.75 -6.41
C GLU A 104 27.86 7.09 -5.80
N ASN A 105 27.21 8.20 -6.13
CA ASN A 105 27.63 9.55 -5.77
C ASN A 105 26.54 10.37 -5.06
N SER A 106 25.45 9.75 -4.63
CA SER A 106 24.33 10.45 -3.99
C SER A 106 23.53 9.53 -3.10
N VAL A 107 22.75 10.14 -2.20
CA VAL A 107 21.63 9.48 -1.54
C VAL A 107 20.36 10.19 -1.91
N ASP A 108 19.45 9.48 -2.54
CA ASP A 108 18.10 9.96 -2.83
C ASP A 108 17.15 9.64 -1.68
N ILE A 109 16.30 10.59 -1.33
CA ILE A 109 15.31 10.46 -0.27
C ILE A 109 13.92 10.60 -0.86
N LEU A 110 13.08 9.58 -0.70
CA LEU A 110 11.73 9.53 -1.25
C LEU A 110 10.68 9.42 -0.14
N SER A 111 9.50 10.00 -0.37
CA SER A 111 8.35 9.82 0.51
C SER A 111 7.48 8.67 0.02
N CYS A 112 7.36 7.61 0.82
CA CYS A 112 6.40 6.54 0.57
C CYS A 112 4.96 6.94 1.01
N ALA A 113 4.78 8.12 1.58
CA ALA A 113 3.47 8.69 1.91
C ALA A 113 2.91 9.60 0.80
N ALA A 114 3.62 9.74 -0.32
CA ALA A 114 3.20 10.53 -1.49
C ALA A 114 3.02 9.63 -2.70
N GLU A 115 2.05 9.98 -3.56
CA GLU A 115 1.76 9.23 -4.78
C GLU A 115 2.99 9.15 -5.69
N ALA A 116 3.43 7.93 -5.97
CA ALA A 116 4.59 7.60 -6.80
C ALA A 116 4.19 7.29 -8.25
N VAL A 117 3.00 7.74 -8.69
CA VAL A 117 2.40 7.27 -9.92
C VAL A 117 2.69 8.20 -11.08
N SER A 118 3.09 7.61 -12.19
CA SER A 118 3.03 8.22 -13.52
C SER A 118 1.59 8.25 -14.05
N LYS A 119 1.31 9.18 -14.96
CA LYS A 119 0.01 9.29 -15.65
C LYS A 119 -0.28 8.12 -16.59
N LYS A 120 0.74 7.30 -16.93
CA LYS A 120 0.61 6.11 -17.78
C LYS A 120 1.30 4.94 -17.10
N ALA A 121 0.71 3.76 -17.15
CA ALA A 121 1.26 2.52 -16.56
C ALA A 121 2.66 2.13 -17.10
N THR A 122 3.10 2.77 -18.20
CA THR A 122 4.40 2.54 -18.84
C THR A 122 5.44 3.63 -18.54
N ASP A 123 5.04 4.74 -17.88
CA ASP A 123 5.91 5.90 -17.65
C ASP A 123 6.12 6.09 -16.14
N TRP A 124 7.01 5.29 -15.58
CA TRP A 124 7.36 5.33 -14.17
C TRP A 124 8.25 6.52 -13.84
N LYS A 125 7.82 7.35 -12.91
CA LYS A 125 8.59 8.52 -12.48
C LYS A 125 9.26 8.28 -11.15
N TYR A 126 10.59 8.31 -11.18
CA TYR A 126 11.41 8.37 -10.00
C TYR A 126 11.60 9.83 -9.60
N GLN A 127 11.02 10.25 -8.48
CA GLN A 127 11.06 11.64 -8.03
C GLN A 127 11.47 11.69 -6.55
N PRO A 128 12.76 11.83 -6.24
CA PRO A 128 13.22 12.09 -4.89
C PRO A 128 12.62 13.39 -4.33
N LEU A 129 12.36 13.41 -3.04
CA LEU A 129 12.07 14.63 -2.28
C LEU A 129 13.28 15.53 -2.20
N ASP A 130 14.43 14.89 -2.00
CA ASP A 130 15.73 15.52 -1.88
C ASP A 130 16.81 14.54 -2.34
N THR A 131 17.93 15.06 -2.81
CA THR A 131 19.11 14.31 -3.21
C THR A 131 20.34 14.92 -2.57
N ILE A 132 21.04 14.14 -1.76
CA ILE A 132 22.29 14.56 -1.12
C ILE A 132 23.46 14.05 -1.97
N LEU A 133 24.25 14.96 -2.52
CA LEU A 133 25.41 14.61 -3.35
C LEU A 133 26.66 14.39 -2.49
N SER A 134 27.52 13.44 -2.86
CA SER A 134 28.80 13.19 -2.19
C SER A 134 29.79 14.34 -2.37
N THR A 135 29.67 15.07 -3.49
CA THR A 135 30.45 16.25 -3.82
C THR A 135 29.49 17.41 -4.03
N ALA A 136 29.14 18.12 -2.97
CA ALA A 136 28.26 19.26 -3.07
C ALA A 136 29.02 20.53 -3.54
N LEU A 137 28.37 21.34 -4.37
CA LEU A 137 28.89 22.66 -4.76
C LEU A 137 28.86 23.62 -3.56
N ASP A 138 27.92 23.46 -2.63
CA ASP A 138 27.80 24.21 -1.40
C ASP A 138 27.75 23.25 -0.21
N ILE A 139 28.81 23.28 0.62
CA ILE A 139 28.96 22.46 1.80
C ILE A 139 27.89 22.78 2.85
N ASN A 140 27.46 24.04 2.97
CA ASN A 140 26.45 24.44 3.96
C ASN A 140 25.09 23.81 3.63
N VAL A 141 24.73 23.79 2.36
CA VAL A 141 23.49 23.12 1.88
C VAL A 141 23.56 21.63 2.19
N GLN A 142 24.67 20.98 1.90
CA GLN A 142 24.87 19.55 2.20
C GLN A 142 24.76 19.26 3.71
N ILE A 143 25.38 20.07 4.54
CA ILE A 143 25.31 19.93 6.01
C ILE A 143 23.86 20.06 6.50
N GLU A 144 23.11 21.02 5.99
CA GLU A 144 21.71 21.23 6.34
C GLU A 144 20.82 20.03 5.87
N GLN A 145 21.08 19.51 4.67
CA GLN A 145 20.39 18.31 4.19
C GLN A 145 20.71 17.09 5.10
N ILE A 146 22.00 16.85 5.41
CA ILE A 146 22.41 15.75 6.29
C ILE A 146 21.77 15.89 7.66
N LYS A 147 21.80 17.08 8.27
CA LYS A 147 21.13 17.34 9.56
C LYS A 147 19.65 17.04 9.48
N ARG A 148 18.97 17.54 8.44
CA ARG A 148 17.53 17.42 8.25
C ARG A 148 17.07 15.97 8.15
N PHE A 149 17.80 15.13 7.39
CA PHE A 149 17.42 13.75 7.08
C PHE A 149 18.18 12.71 7.92
N SER A 150 18.89 13.13 8.97
CA SER A 150 19.67 12.21 9.81
C SER A 150 18.80 11.24 10.60
N ALA A 151 19.34 10.05 10.83
CA ALA A 151 18.72 9.04 11.69
C ALA A 151 18.44 9.53 13.09
N SER A 152 19.27 10.45 13.63
CA SER A 152 19.03 11.05 14.96
C SER A 152 17.69 11.78 15.02
N ARG A 153 17.36 12.60 14.00
CA ARG A 153 16.08 13.31 13.94
C ARG A 153 14.89 12.39 13.68
N LEU A 154 15.11 11.27 12.99
CA LEU A 154 14.08 10.24 12.84
C LEU A 154 13.82 9.53 14.18
N ALA A 155 14.88 9.22 14.93
CA ALA A 155 14.80 8.53 16.22
C ALA A 155 14.13 9.37 17.31
N ASP A 156 14.51 10.66 17.45
CA ASP A 156 13.95 11.54 18.46
C ASP A 156 12.57 12.11 18.06
N GLY A 157 12.22 12.05 16.78
CA GLY A 157 10.94 12.52 16.25
C GLY A 157 10.92 13.96 15.77
N THR A 158 12.01 14.73 15.96
CA THR A 158 12.10 16.14 15.53
C THR A 158 12.02 16.30 14.00
N PHE A 159 12.29 15.22 13.26
CA PHE A 159 12.05 15.17 11.81
C PHE A 159 10.59 15.51 11.45
N TRP A 160 9.63 14.96 12.21
CA TRP A 160 8.20 15.11 11.96
C TRP A 160 7.64 16.47 12.40
N GLU A 161 8.37 17.18 13.26
CA GLU A 161 7.99 18.50 13.76
C GLU A 161 8.43 19.63 12.80
N ASP A 162 9.44 19.37 11.96
CA ASP A 162 9.94 20.34 10.98
C ASP A 162 8.86 20.62 9.92
N GLU A 163 8.43 21.90 9.81
CA GLU A 163 7.38 22.30 8.86
C GLU A 163 7.73 22.02 7.41
N ARG A 164 9.03 22.07 7.06
CA ARG A 164 9.49 21.70 5.73
C ARG A 164 9.16 20.24 5.41
N ASN A 165 9.23 19.34 6.40
CA ASN A 165 8.96 17.91 6.25
C ASN A 165 7.45 17.62 6.24
N LYS A 166 6.63 18.37 6.97
CA LYS A 166 5.16 18.21 6.98
C LYS A 166 4.53 18.34 5.58
N ASN A 167 5.10 19.20 4.75
CA ASN A 167 4.62 19.38 3.38
C ASN A 167 4.94 18.19 2.46
N TYR A 168 6.01 17.46 2.74
CA TYR A 168 6.45 16.31 1.94
C TYR A 168 5.81 15.01 2.40
N ILE A 169 5.49 14.89 3.69
CA ILE A 169 4.89 13.68 4.26
C ILE A 169 3.42 13.97 4.55
N ASN A 170 2.67 14.11 3.48
CA ASN A 170 1.23 14.34 3.57
C ASN A 170 0.49 13.00 3.53
N PHE A 171 0.14 12.47 4.69
CA PHE A 171 -0.63 11.23 4.82
C PHE A 171 -1.98 11.25 4.09
N LYS A 172 -2.54 12.44 3.76
CA LYS A 172 -3.73 12.54 2.89
C LYS A 172 -3.46 12.02 1.48
N LYS A 173 -2.20 11.98 1.05
CA LYS A 173 -1.77 11.42 -0.24
C LYS A 173 -1.32 9.95 -0.14
N SER A 174 -1.46 9.32 1.02
CA SER A 174 -1.22 7.88 1.16
C SER A 174 -2.14 7.08 0.24
N ALA A 175 -1.68 5.92 -0.22
CA ALA A 175 -2.45 5.05 -1.11
C ALA A 175 -3.83 4.73 -0.54
N HIS A 176 -3.93 4.54 0.77
CA HIS A 176 -5.17 4.25 1.49
C HIS A 176 -6.20 5.37 1.34
N ASN A 177 -5.78 6.62 1.61
CA ASN A 177 -6.67 7.77 1.52
C ASN A 177 -7.06 8.08 0.08
N VAL A 178 -6.10 8.01 -0.84
CA VAL A 178 -6.37 8.24 -2.27
C VAL A 178 -7.33 7.19 -2.81
N LEU A 179 -7.14 5.91 -2.46
CA LEU A 179 -8.04 4.83 -2.86
C LEU A 179 -9.45 5.05 -2.30
N LEU A 180 -9.58 5.36 -1.01
CA LEU A 180 -10.87 5.63 -0.38
C LEU A 180 -11.60 6.79 -1.07
N GLU A 181 -10.91 7.90 -1.36
CA GLU A 181 -11.53 9.04 -2.06
C GLU A 181 -11.96 8.68 -3.50
N LYS A 182 -11.17 7.86 -4.21
CA LYS A 182 -11.54 7.36 -5.54
C LYS A 182 -12.80 6.49 -5.47
N ILE A 183 -12.91 5.61 -4.48
CA ILE A 183 -14.11 4.76 -4.31
C ILE A 183 -15.32 5.57 -3.89
N LYS A 184 -15.17 6.58 -3.03
CA LYS A 184 -16.25 7.52 -2.70
C LYS A 184 -16.73 8.28 -3.95
N ARG A 185 -15.81 8.66 -4.84
CA ARG A 185 -16.17 9.28 -6.11
C ARG A 185 -16.93 8.29 -7.00
N ALA A 186 -16.44 7.06 -7.13
CA ALA A 186 -17.12 5.99 -7.88
C ALA A 186 -18.54 5.74 -7.34
N ASP A 187 -18.72 5.69 -6.02
CA ASP A 187 -20.03 5.53 -5.38
C ASP A 187 -21.00 6.66 -5.75
N ARG A 188 -20.53 7.91 -5.78
CA ARG A 188 -21.35 9.04 -6.23
C ARG A 188 -21.72 8.92 -7.71
N GLU A 189 -20.80 8.48 -8.57
CA GLU A 189 -21.05 8.32 -10.01
C GLU A 189 -22.05 7.21 -10.33
N ILE A 190 -22.12 6.15 -9.52
CA ILE A 190 -23.15 5.10 -9.64
C ILE A 190 -24.44 5.43 -8.90
N GLU A 191 -24.51 6.59 -8.25
CA GLU A 191 -25.65 6.98 -7.41
C GLU A 191 -25.90 5.97 -6.28
N GLY A 192 -24.84 5.49 -5.63
CA GLY A 192 -24.88 4.37 -4.69
C GLY A 192 -25.78 4.58 -3.47
N GLU A 193 -26.05 5.83 -3.06
CA GLU A 193 -26.99 6.12 -1.96
C GLU A 193 -28.44 5.77 -2.32
N SER A 194 -28.85 6.01 -3.57
CA SER A 194 -30.17 5.66 -4.09
C SER A 194 -30.23 4.28 -4.76
N ASN A 195 -29.06 3.64 -4.93
CA ASN A 195 -28.92 2.36 -5.61
C ASN A 195 -28.03 1.39 -4.81
N PRO A 196 -28.55 0.75 -3.75
CA PRO A 196 -27.79 -0.13 -2.87
C PRO A 196 -27.13 -1.31 -3.61
N ILE A 197 -27.78 -1.88 -4.64
CA ILE A 197 -27.24 -2.99 -5.42
C ILE A 197 -25.98 -2.55 -6.18
N ALA A 198 -26.02 -1.38 -6.82
CA ALA A 198 -24.86 -0.88 -7.55
C ALA A 198 -23.69 -0.61 -6.60
N ARG A 199 -23.95 -0.01 -5.42
CA ARG A 199 -22.95 0.15 -4.35
C ARG A 199 -22.39 -1.21 -3.92
N ARG A 200 -23.25 -2.17 -3.66
CA ARG A 200 -22.86 -3.50 -3.25
C ARG A 200 -21.96 -4.17 -4.29
N LEU A 201 -22.35 -4.10 -5.58
CA LEU A 201 -21.56 -4.64 -6.68
C LEU A 201 -20.20 -3.93 -6.80
N LEU A 202 -20.13 -2.61 -6.60
CA LEU A 202 -18.84 -1.89 -6.59
C LEU A 202 -17.92 -2.40 -5.48
N LEU A 203 -18.45 -2.58 -4.25
CA LEU A 203 -17.67 -3.09 -3.12
C LEU A 203 -17.24 -4.55 -3.34
N LEU A 204 -18.11 -5.39 -3.92
CA LEU A 204 -17.77 -6.77 -4.29
C LEU A 204 -16.70 -6.81 -5.37
N THR A 205 -16.78 -5.90 -6.35
CA THR A 205 -15.75 -5.79 -7.39
C THR A 205 -14.37 -5.49 -6.78
N LEU A 206 -14.31 -4.58 -5.82
CA LEU A 206 -13.08 -4.28 -5.09
C LEU A 206 -12.57 -5.49 -4.28
N LEU A 207 -13.46 -6.18 -3.57
CA LEU A 207 -13.12 -7.35 -2.77
C LEU A 207 -12.61 -8.50 -3.64
N ILE A 208 -13.28 -8.78 -4.75
CA ILE A 208 -12.87 -9.86 -5.68
C ILE A 208 -11.52 -9.52 -6.30
N LYS A 209 -11.28 -8.27 -6.69
CA LYS A 209 -9.98 -7.81 -7.18
C LYS A 209 -8.89 -8.01 -6.13
N TYR A 210 -9.17 -7.71 -4.86
CA TYR A 210 -8.24 -7.97 -3.76
C TYR A 210 -7.89 -9.47 -3.64
N LEU A 211 -8.87 -10.35 -3.82
CA LEU A 211 -8.65 -11.80 -3.79
C LEU A 211 -7.89 -12.29 -5.04
N GLU A 212 -8.17 -11.72 -6.21
CA GLU A 212 -7.45 -12.00 -7.47
C GLU A 212 -5.97 -11.68 -7.35
N ASP A 213 -5.63 -10.46 -6.95
CA ASP A 213 -4.24 -10.01 -6.86
C ASP A 213 -3.44 -10.82 -5.83
N ARG A 214 -4.12 -11.36 -4.82
CA ARG A 214 -3.53 -12.29 -3.84
C ARG A 214 -3.55 -13.76 -4.27
N SER A 215 -3.85 -14.01 -5.54
CA SER A 215 -3.81 -15.35 -6.12
C SER A 215 -4.74 -16.39 -5.47
N VAL A 216 -5.80 -15.96 -4.79
CA VAL A 216 -6.74 -16.83 -4.08
C VAL A 216 -7.47 -17.77 -5.07
N PHE A 217 -7.64 -17.34 -6.31
CA PHE A 217 -8.31 -18.12 -7.35
C PHE A 217 -7.36 -19.02 -8.16
N ASN A 218 -6.03 -18.93 -7.98
CA ASN A 218 -5.04 -19.70 -8.72
C ASN A 218 -5.08 -21.21 -8.39
N THR A 219 -5.69 -21.59 -7.28
CA THR A 219 -5.93 -23.00 -6.92
C THR A 219 -6.91 -23.70 -7.86
N GLU A 220 -7.72 -22.93 -8.58
CA GLU A 220 -8.71 -23.42 -9.53
C GLU A 220 -8.34 -22.97 -10.95
N LYS A 221 -7.94 -23.94 -11.78
CA LYS A 221 -7.59 -23.67 -13.17
C LYS A 221 -8.77 -23.00 -13.89
N ASN A 222 -8.51 -21.84 -14.51
CA ASN A 222 -9.48 -21.10 -15.32
C ASN A 222 -10.77 -20.74 -14.54
N PHE A 223 -10.63 -20.26 -13.30
CA PHE A 223 -11.77 -19.96 -12.42
C PHE A 223 -12.84 -19.10 -13.10
N PHE A 224 -12.47 -17.96 -13.67
CA PHE A 224 -13.42 -17.01 -14.30
C PHE A 224 -13.94 -17.50 -15.65
N SER A 225 -13.15 -18.26 -16.41
CA SER A 225 -13.60 -18.78 -17.72
C SER A 225 -14.67 -19.87 -17.63
N ARG A 226 -15.01 -20.33 -16.43
CA ARG A 226 -16.19 -21.20 -16.19
C ARG A 226 -17.50 -20.46 -16.36
N TYR A 227 -17.50 -19.14 -16.16
CA TYR A 227 -18.69 -18.28 -16.22
C TYR A 227 -18.75 -17.54 -17.56
N VAL A 228 -17.63 -17.02 -18.02
CA VAL A 228 -17.52 -16.31 -19.29
C VAL A 228 -16.32 -16.84 -20.06
N LYS A 229 -16.53 -17.30 -21.28
CA LYS A 229 -15.49 -17.86 -22.13
C LYS A 229 -14.29 -16.91 -22.21
N ASP A 230 -13.10 -17.46 -22.01
CA ASP A 230 -11.80 -16.77 -22.09
C ASP A 230 -11.59 -15.67 -21.03
N ALA A 231 -12.49 -15.50 -20.04
CA ALA A 231 -12.30 -14.54 -18.96
C ALA A 231 -11.21 -14.99 -18.01
N THR A 232 -10.28 -14.08 -17.71
CA THR A 232 -9.14 -14.28 -16.80
C THR A 232 -9.30 -13.50 -15.49
N SER A 233 -10.28 -12.60 -15.42
CA SER A 233 -10.53 -11.70 -14.27
C SER A 233 -12.03 -11.47 -14.07
N PHE A 234 -12.39 -11.04 -12.86
CA PHE A 234 -13.77 -10.62 -12.59
C PHE A 234 -14.19 -9.40 -13.42
N TYR A 235 -13.25 -8.52 -13.73
CA TYR A 235 -13.51 -7.40 -14.63
C TYR A 235 -14.02 -7.90 -16.01
N GLU A 236 -13.38 -8.92 -16.57
CA GLU A 236 -13.80 -9.51 -17.86
C GLU A 236 -15.16 -10.19 -17.77
N VAL A 237 -15.48 -10.80 -16.63
CA VAL A 237 -16.82 -11.32 -16.36
C VAL A 237 -17.86 -10.21 -16.32
N LEU A 238 -17.57 -9.09 -15.64
CA LEU A 238 -18.46 -7.92 -15.62
C LEU A 238 -18.65 -7.31 -17.02
N LYS A 239 -17.59 -7.25 -17.81
CA LYS A 239 -17.59 -6.62 -19.13
C LYS A 239 -18.31 -7.45 -20.18
N ASN A 240 -18.07 -8.76 -20.20
CA ASN A 240 -18.45 -9.65 -21.30
C ASN A 240 -19.58 -10.61 -20.92
N GLY A 241 -19.87 -10.77 -19.63
CA GLY A 241 -20.86 -11.72 -19.12
C GLY A 241 -22.29 -11.16 -19.09
N THR A 242 -23.21 -12.08 -18.87
CA THR A 242 -24.61 -11.78 -18.58
C THR A 242 -24.82 -11.52 -17.09
N ILE A 243 -26.01 -11.01 -16.73
CA ILE A 243 -26.40 -10.87 -15.32
C ILE A 243 -26.35 -12.22 -14.61
N GLU A 244 -26.84 -13.28 -15.28
CA GLU A 244 -26.88 -14.65 -14.76
C GLU A 244 -25.46 -15.20 -14.49
N ASP A 245 -24.49 -14.94 -15.37
CA ASP A 245 -23.10 -15.34 -15.18
C ASP A 245 -22.50 -14.69 -13.91
N ILE A 246 -22.76 -13.39 -13.71
CA ILE A 246 -22.31 -12.64 -12.54
C ILE A 246 -22.95 -13.18 -11.27
N GLU A 247 -24.27 -13.36 -11.24
CA GLU A 247 -25.01 -13.89 -10.09
C GLU A 247 -24.56 -15.32 -9.75
N THR A 248 -24.33 -16.16 -10.76
CA THR A 248 -23.83 -17.53 -10.58
C THR A 248 -22.43 -17.55 -9.99
N LEU A 249 -21.54 -16.67 -10.45
CA LEU A 249 -20.20 -16.53 -9.90
C LEU A 249 -20.27 -16.05 -8.43
N LEU A 250 -21.06 -15.04 -8.13
CA LEU A 250 -21.20 -14.53 -6.76
C LEU A 250 -21.79 -15.59 -5.82
N LYS A 251 -22.75 -16.39 -6.30
CA LYS A 251 -23.31 -17.51 -5.56
C LYS A 251 -22.27 -18.61 -5.29
N HIS A 252 -21.39 -18.88 -6.24
CA HIS A 252 -20.27 -19.79 -6.02
C HIS A 252 -19.32 -19.25 -4.94
N LEU A 253 -18.97 -17.95 -4.98
CA LEU A 253 -18.11 -17.33 -3.97
C LEU A 253 -18.75 -17.35 -2.59
N GLU A 254 -20.07 -17.09 -2.49
CA GLU A 254 -20.83 -17.22 -1.25
C GLU A 254 -20.67 -18.62 -0.64
N ASN A 255 -20.86 -19.65 -1.43
CA ASN A 255 -20.74 -21.05 -0.98
C ASN A 255 -19.27 -21.39 -0.63
N LYS A 256 -18.30 -20.97 -1.45
CA LYS A 256 -16.88 -21.26 -1.26
C LYS A 256 -16.31 -20.65 0.01
N PHE A 257 -16.68 -19.41 0.32
CA PHE A 257 -16.17 -18.67 1.47
C PHE A 257 -17.13 -18.68 2.67
N ASN A 258 -18.28 -19.35 2.55
CA ASN A 258 -19.31 -19.44 3.59
C ASN A 258 -19.67 -18.04 4.14
N GLY A 259 -19.85 -17.06 3.25
CA GLY A 259 -19.99 -15.67 3.64
C GLY A 259 -21.07 -14.90 2.89
N ASN A 260 -22.04 -14.35 3.62
CA ASN A 260 -23.10 -13.49 3.10
C ASN A 260 -22.58 -12.20 2.42
N ILE A 261 -21.26 -11.95 2.50
CA ILE A 261 -20.63 -10.79 1.88
C ILE A 261 -20.82 -10.77 0.36
N PHE A 262 -20.97 -11.91 -0.29
CA PHE A 262 -21.13 -12.04 -1.74
C PHE A 262 -22.60 -11.94 -2.21
N ILE A 263 -23.55 -11.83 -1.31
CA ILE A 263 -24.96 -11.62 -1.64
C ILE A 263 -25.18 -10.17 -2.10
N LEU A 264 -25.72 -9.96 -3.30
CA LEU A 264 -25.99 -8.62 -3.83
C LEU A 264 -27.13 -7.93 -3.11
N THR A 265 -28.24 -8.65 -2.89
CA THR A 265 -29.43 -8.17 -2.19
C THR A 265 -30.21 -9.33 -1.60
N GLU A 266 -30.82 -9.10 -0.44
CA GLU A 266 -31.78 -10.03 0.17
C GLU A 266 -33.24 -9.70 -0.25
N LYS A 267 -33.45 -8.55 -0.89
CA LYS A 267 -34.78 -8.06 -1.27
C LYS A 267 -35.18 -8.61 -2.65
N LYS A 268 -36.35 -9.24 -2.71
CA LYS A 268 -36.84 -9.87 -3.94
C LYS A 268 -37.18 -8.89 -5.07
N ASP A 269 -37.46 -7.64 -4.74
CA ASP A 269 -37.85 -6.61 -5.71
C ASP A 269 -36.67 -5.84 -6.31
N GLU A 270 -35.48 -6.01 -5.73
CA GLU A 270 -34.27 -5.36 -6.20
C GLU A 270 -33.50 -6.30 -7.14
N ARG A 271 -33.15 -5.84 -8.34
CA ARG A 271 -32.44 -6.65 -9.35
C ARG A 271 -31.25 -5.91 -9.93
N LEU A 272 -30.20 -6.67 -10.21
CA LEU A 272 -29.07 -6.20 -10.98
C LEU A 272 -29.53 -5.85 -12.41
N THR A 273 -29.02 -4.76 -12.96
CA THR A 273 -29.32 -4.33 -14.33
C THR A 273 -28.05 -4.18 -15.17
N LYS A 274 -28.16 -4.35 -16.49
CA LYS A 274 -27.03 -4.11 -17.40
C LYS A 274 -26.48 -2.68 -17.29
N LYS A 275 -27.33 -1.68 -17.03
CA LYS A 275 -26.91 -0.28 -16.86
C LYS A 275 -26.03 -0.10 -15.63
N MET A 276 -26.32 -0.78 -14.51
CA MET A 276 -25.49 -0.76 -13.30
C MET A 276 -24.13 -1.38 -13.56
N ILE A 277 -24.11 -2.56 -14.19
CA ILE A 277 -22.86 -3.26 -14.56
C ILE A 277 -22.01 -2.38 -15.46
N GLN A 278 -22.62 -1.79 -16.52
CA GLN A 278 -21.89 -0.91 -17.44
C GLN A 278 -21.30 0.34 -16.75
N LYS A 279 -22.04 0.96 -15.83
CA LYS A 279 -21.49 2.07 -15.02
C LYS A 279 -20.24 1.61 -14.23
N ILE A 280 -20.30 0.45 -13.57
CA ILE A 280 -19.16 -0.09 -12.81
C ILE A 280 -17.99 -0.45 -13.71
N VAL A 281 -18.25 -1.13 -14.84
CA VAL A 281 -17.21 -1.46 -15.83
C VAL A 281 -16.48 -0.20 -16.31
N ASN A 282 -17.23 0.87 -16.60
CA ASN A 282 -16.65 2.14 -17.04
C ASN A 282 -15.81 2.82 -15.94
N ILE A 283 -16.22 2.72 -14.67
CA ILE A 283 -15.49 3.26 -13.52
C ILE A 283 -14.24 2.45 -13.23
N VAL A 284 -14.34 1.13 -13.28
CA VAL A 284 -13.27 0.19 -12.91
C VAL A 284 -12.16 0.16 -13.97
N LYS A 285 -12.54 0.07 -15.23
CA LYS A 285 -11.62 0.21 -16.36
C LYS A 285 -11.96 1.45 -17.13
N ALA A 286 -11.52 2.49 -16.70
CA ALA A 286 -11.43 3.51 -17.67
C ALA A 286 -10.06 3.43 -18.33
N ASP A 287 -10.03 3.30 -19.59
CA ASP A 287 -9.06 3.97 -20.42
C ASP A 287 -8.95 5.40 -19.90
N THR A 288 -7.75 5.97 -19.85
CA THR A 288 -7.47 7.32 -19.36
C THR A 288 -8.68 8.26 -19.45
N ASP A 289 -9.08 8.88 -18.32
CA ASP A 289 -10.10 9.92 -18.38
C ASP A 289 -9.67 11.05 -19.35
N ALA A 290 -10.55 12.01 -19.62
CA ALA A 290 -10.25 13.16 -20.49
C ALA A 290 -9.00 13.94 -20.05
N ASN A 291 -8.49 13.73 -18.83
CA ASN A 291 -7.30 14.32 -18.24
C ASN A 291 -6.08 13.38 -18.24
N ASN A 292 -6.12 12.23 -18.94
CA ASN A 292 -5.07 11.21 -18.94
C ASN A 292 -4.72 10.63 -17.56
N GLN A 293 -5.65 10.61 -16.62
CA GLN A 293 -5.46 9.98 -15.30
C GLN A 293 -5.77 8.49 -15.36
N LEU A 294 -4.83 7.68 -14.88
CA LEU A 294 -5.04 6.24 -14.74
C LEU A 294 -6.15 5.96 -13.71
N TYR A 295 -6.98 4.99 -14.02
CA TYR A 295 -7.99 4.54 -13.09
C TYR A 295 -7.39 3.66 -12.00
N PHE A 296 -8.08 3.58 -10.87
CA PHE A 296 -7.56 2.89 -9.69
C PHE A 296 -7.25 1.40 -9.94
N TRP A 297 -7.89 0.77 -10.93
CA TRP A 297 -7.69 -0.66 -11.23
C TRP A 297 -6.29 -0.99 -11.74
N ASP A 298 -5.68 -0.08 -12.51
CA ASP A 298 -4.34 -0.27 -13.06
C ASP A 298 -3.23 0.26 -12.12
N ILE A 299 -3.59 1.21 -11.25
CA ILE A 299 -2.65 1.84 -10.32
C ILE A 299 -2.43 0.95 -9.10
N TYR A 300 -3.50 0.28 -8.61
CA TYR A 300 -3.47 -0.46 -7.37
C TYR A 300 -3.26 -1.96 -7.62
N ASN A 301 -2.08 -2.45 -7.29
CA ASN A 301 -1.87 -3.88 -7.06
C ASN A 301 -2.26 -4.18 -5.61
N PHE A 302 -3.39 -4.86 -5.42
CA PHE A 302 -3.95 -5.15 -4.11
C PHE A 302 -3.18 -6.23 -3.35
N GLU A 303 -2.22 -6.92 -3.98
CA GLU A 303 -1.29 -7.80 -3.28
C GLU A 303 -0.51 -7.05 -2.19
N HIS A 304 -0.13 -5.80 -2.48
CA HIS A 304 0.69 -4.98 -1.60
C HIS A 304 -0.13 -4.09 -0.66
N ILE A 305 -1.45 -4.00 -0.84
CA ILE A 305 -2.33 -3.20 0.02
C ILE A 305 -2.71 -4.00 1.26
N PRO A 306 -2.49 -3.48 2.49
CA PRO A 306 -2.94 -4.14 3.70
C PRO A 306 -4.44 -4.40 3.72
N VAL A 307 -4.87 -5.52 4.30
CA VAL A 307 -6.29 -5.91 4.38
C VAL A 307 -7.14 -4.88 5.14
N GLU A 308 -6.53 -4.17 6.05
CA GLU A 308 -7.15 -3.11 6.86
C GLU A 308 -7.73 -2.00 6.00
N VAL A 309 -7.12 -1.72 4.86
CA VAL A 309 -7.60 -0.70 3.92
C VAL A 309 -8.93 -1.12 3.31
N ILE A 310 -9.04 -2.39 2.89
CA ILE A 310 -10.28 -2.95 2.37
C ILE A 310 -11.37 -2.94 3.46
N SER A 311 -10.99 -3.31 4.70
CA SER A 311 -11.88 -3.25 5.85
C SER A 311 -12.38 -1.83 6.13
N HIS A 312 -11.51 -0.82 6.09
CA HIS A 312 -11.89 0.59 6.27
C HIS A 312 -12.82 1.10 5.17
N ILE A 313 -12.57 0.72 3.91
CA ILE A 313 -13.45 1.06 2.80
C ILE A 313 -14.82 0.46 3.03
N TYR A 314 -14.88 -0.83 3.38
CA TYR A 314 -16.13 -1.51 3.66
C TYR A 314 -16.89 -0.85 4.82
N GLN A 315 -16.19 -0.55 5.92
CA GLN A 315 -16.75 0.18 7.06
C GLN A 315 -17.37 1.51 6.67
N TYR A 316 -16.67 2.31 5.86
CA TYR A 316 -17.17 3.62 5.46
C TYR A 316 -18.58 3.55 4.85
N PHE A 317 -18.86 2.50 4.08
CA PHE A 317 -20.15 2.32 3.41
C PHE A 317 -21.19 1.59 4.25
N THR A 318 -20.77 0.77 5.23
CA THR A 318 -21.69 -0.01 6.09
C THR A 318 -21.93 0.64 7.46
N ALA A 319 -21.02 1.45 7.98
CA ALA A 319 -21.13 2.06 9.30
C ALA A 319 -22.37 3.00 9.45
N LYS A 320 -22.86 3.56 8.36
CA LYS A 320 -24.09 4.34 8.36
C LYS A 320 -25.34 3.49 8.66
N GLU A 321 -25.26 2.17 8.50
CA GLU A 321 -26.41 1.27 8.61
C GLU A 321 -26.45 0.49 9.94
N GLN A 322 -25.31 0.24 10.61
CA GLN A 322 -25.29 -0.72 11.72
C GLN A 322 -24.51 -0.32 12.99
N GLY A 323 -23.90 0.86 13.04
CA GLY A 323 -23.13 1.28 14.23
C GLY A 323 -21.93 0.38 14.57
N ALA A 324 -21.45 -0.44 13.64
CA ALA A 324 -20.34 -1.35 13.85
C ALA A 324 -19.02 -0.57 13.97
N VAL A 325 -18.31 -0.75 15.08
CA VAL A 325 -16.98 -0.22 15.33
C VAL A 325 -15.97 -1.37 15.25
N PHE A 326 -14.97 -1.23 14.40
CA PHE A 326 -13.90 -2.21 14.29
C PHE A 326 -12.76 -1.87 15.24
N THR A 327 -12.14 -2.89 15.79
CA THR A 327 -10.94 -2.72 16.62
C THR A 327 -9.79 -2.19 15.76
N PRO A 328 -9.15 -1.07 16.13
CA PRO A 328 -8.01 -0.55 15.39
C PRO A 328 -6.89 -1.59 15.28
N ILE A 329 -6.28 -1.73 14.10
CA ILE A 329 -5.26 -2.74 13.81
C ILE A 329 -4.07 -2.66 14.76
N LEU A 330 -3.69 -1.45 15.19
CA LEU A 330 -2.64 -1.26 16.19
C LEU A 330 -2.96 -1.97 17.50
N LEU A 331 -4.23 -1.93 17.93
CA LEU A 331 -4.67 -2.62 19.14
C LEU A 331 -4.71 -4.14 18.92
N VAL A 332 -5.19 -4.59 17.74
CA VAL A 332 -5.17 -6.02 17.38
C VAL A 332 -3.74 -6.55 17.38
N ASN A 333 -2.82 -5.83 16.75
CA ASN A 333 -1.40 -6.22 16.71
C ASN A 333 -0.78 -6.26 18.12
N LEU A 334 -1.06 -5.26 18.96
CA LEU A 334 -0.59 -5.24 20.35
C LEU A 334 -1.10 -6.46 21.13
N MET A 335 -2.37 -6.82 20.96
CA MET A 335 -2.95 -7.99 21.61
C MET A 335 -2.33 -9.28 21.07
N LEU A 336 -2.13 -9.40 19.76
CA LEU A 336 -1.50 -10.58 19.15
C LEU A 336 -0.04 -10.73 19.60
N ASP A 337 0.72 -9.65 19.68
CA ASP A 337 2.11 -9.68 20.13
C ASP A 337 2.24 -10.17 21.58
N GLN A 338 1.21 -9.94 22.42
CA GLN A 338 1.19 -10.41 23.80
C GLN A 338 0.71 -11.85 23.95
N VAL A 339 -0.24 -12.29 23.11
CA VAL A 339 -0.90 -13.59 23.26
C VAL A 339 -0.29 -14.64 22.34
N MET A 340 0.20 -14.25 21.18
CA MET A 340 0.77 -15.14 20.16
C MET A 340 2.12 -14.59 19.68
N PRO A 341 3.18 -14.62 20.50
CA PRO A 341 4.49 -14.18 20.06
C PRO A 341 4.96 -14.99 18.85
N LEU A 342 5.54 -14.30 17.88
CA LEU A 342 6.16 -14.96 16.71
C LEU A 342 7.41 -15.72 17.19
N GLU A 343 7.42 -17.05 17.04
CA GLU A 343 8.57 -17.90 17.28
C GLU A 343 9.72 -17.66 16.29
#